data_207e6a04a571b39cc005084c73e24376
#
_entry.id   207e6a04a571b39cc005084c73e24376
#
_cell.length_a   1.000
_cell.length_b   1.000
_cell.length_c   1.000
_cell.angle_alpha   90.00
_cell.angle_beta   90.00
_cell.angle_gamma   90.00
#
_symmetry.space_group_name_H-M   'P 1'
#
loop_
_entity.id
_entity.type
_entity.pdbx_description
1 polymer ?
#
loop_
_entity_poly.entity_id
_entity_poly.type
_entity_poly.pdbx_seq_one_letter_code
_entity_poly.pdbx_strand_id
1 'polypeptide(L)'
;MGLTSPQQQVVDSKARFRVLISGRRFGKTYVAINELARYARYPNKQCWYVAPSYRQAKQIVWNDLKEKIIKHRWHSKINDSDLSILLKNNSTIALRGADNEQSLRGVGLDFLVMDEFADIKSYAWQEVLRPTLSDTQGHALFCGSPKGYNWAYDLYVKGTQDKEWENFKFTTVDGGQVTKHEIEQAKNDLDERTFQQEYLASFVSYAGIIYYNFDRKKNIIDKFDKTSDTVHIGMDFNIDPMCAVIAHIQENKIFIIDEIQIWSSNTTEMVEEIKRRYQQKVIIYPDPSARQRKTSAAGFTDITILKNAGFEVCCRRSSPLVRDRINA
;
A
#
# COMPACT_ATOMS: atom_id res chain seq x y z
N MET A 1 -29.65 10.85 -8.94
CA MET A 1 -29.44 9.43 -9.29
C MET A 1 -29.28 8.63 -8.01
N GLY A 2 -29.77 7.39 -7.97
CA GLY A 2 -29.49 6.44 -6.87
C GLY A 2 -28.10 5.80 -7.02
N LEU A 3 -27.67 5.05 -6.02
CA LEU A 3 -26.47 4.22 -6.12
C LEU A 3 -26.70 3.07 -7.11
N THR A 4 -25.69 2.70 -7.88
CA THR A 4 -25.73 1.45 -8.67
C THR A 4 -25.63 0.23 -7.74
N SER A 5 -25.98 -0.96 -8.22
CA SER A 5 -25.90 -2.18 -7.40
C SER A 5 -24.50 -2.43 -6.82
N PRO A 6 -23.38 -2.29 -7.57
CA PRO A 6 -22.02 -2.38 -7.01
C PRO A 6 -21.73 -1.31 -5.96
N GLN A 7 -22.17 -0.08 -6.15
CA GLN A 7 -22.02 0.98 -5.17
C GLN A 7 -22.82 0.71 -3.89
N GLN A 8 -24.02 0.16 -4.04
CA GLN A 8 -24.88 -0.21 -2.92
C GLN A 8 -24.24 -1.32 -2.06
N GLN A 9 -23.56 -2.29 -2.66
CA GLN A 9 -22.85 -3.34 -1.93
C GLN A 9 -21.81 -2.73 -0.95
N VAL A 10 -21.08 -1.70 -1.38
CA VAL A 10 -20.10 -1.01 -0.51
C VAL A 10 -20.80 -0.33 0.67
N VAL A 11 -21.95 0.30 0.43
CA VAL A 11 -22.72 1.04 1.44
C VAL A 11 -23.42 0.10 2.43
N ASP A 12 -23.89 -1.07 1.98
CA ASP A 12 -24.59 -2.04 2.81
C ASP A 12 -23.67 -2.85 3.73
N SER A 13 -22.37 -2.86 3.44
CA SER A 13 -21.37 -3.51 4.27
C SER A 13 -21.41 -3.00 5.71
N LYS A 14 -21.28 -3.93 6.65
CA LYS A 14 -21.21 -3.67 8.09
C LYS A 14 -19.77 -3.66 8.63
N ALA A 15 -18.79 -3.94 7.78
CA ALA A 15 -17.39 -3.91 8.18
C ALA A 15 -16.99 -2.52 8.69
N ARG A 16 -16.19 -2.49 9.73
CA ARG A 16 -15.67 -1.26 10.32
C ARG A 16 -14.75 -0.52 9.35
N PHE A 17 -13.93 -1.27 8.62
CA PHE A 17 -12.99 -0.76 7.63
C PHE A 17 -13.31 -1.37 6.26
N ARG A 18 -13.55 -0.51 5.28
CA ARG A 18 -13.91 -0.91 3.92
C ARG A 18 -12.89 -0.37 2.94
N VAL A 19 -12.40 -1.24 2.06
CA VAL A 19 -11.43 -0.87 1.01
C VAL A 19 -12.09 -1.02 -0.34
N LEU A 20 -12.33 0.09 -1.03
CA LEU A 20 -12.90 0.16 -2.37
C LEU A 20 -11.81 0.48 -3.39
N ILE A 21 -11.36 -0.53 -4.10
CA ILE A 21 -10.50 -0.39 -5.26
C ILE A 21 -11.37 -0.43 -6.50
N SER A 22 -11.30 0.61 -7.32
CA SER A 22 -12.10 0.59 -8.55
C SER A 22 -11.48 1.36 -9.70
N GLY A 23 -11.93 1.01 -10.91
CA GLY A 23 -11.56 1.73 -12.12
C GLY A 23 -12.04 3.19 -12.07
N ARG A 24 -11.46 4.02 -12.94
CA ARG A 24 -11.91 5.42 -13.11
C ARG A 24 -13.37 5.47 -13.50
N ARG A 25 -14.05 6.54 -13.08
CA ARG A 25 -15.49 6.77 -13.38
C ARG A 25 -16.45 5.73 -12.80
N PHE A 26 -16.01 4.87 -11.91
CA PHE A 26 -16.90 3.99 -11.13
C PHE A 26 -17.89 4.79 -10.25
N GLY A 27 -17.51 5.97 -9.81
CA GLY A 27 -18.30 6.81 -8.89
C GLY A 27 -17.87 6.69 -7.43
N LYS A 28 -16.57 6.44 -7.17
CA LYS A 28 -15.99 6.42 -5.80
C LYS A 28 -16.38 7.64 -4.98
N THR A 29 -16.22 8.82 -5.56
CA THR A 29 -16.55 10.11 -4.92
C THR A 29 -18.03 10.19 -4.56
N TYR A 30 -18.90 9.68 -5.42
CA TYR A 30 -20.35 9.66 -5.15
C TYR A 30 -20.68 8.74 -3.97
N VAL A 31 -20.05 7.57 -3.88
CA VAL A 31 -20.15 6.67 -2.72
C VAL A 31 -19.63 7.38 -1.46
N ALA A 32 -18.48 8.02 -1.53
CA ALA A 32 -17.86 8.74 -0.41
C ALA A 32 -18.78 9.84 0.15
N ILE A 33 -19.37 10.69 -0.72
CA ILE A 33 -20.30 11.75 -0.32
C ILE A 33 -21.57 11.17 0.32
N ASN A 34 -22.09 10.06 -0.23
CA ASN A 34 -23.27 9.41 0.34
C ASN A 34 -22.97 8.84 1.73
N GLU A 35 -21.82 8.20 1.91
CA GLU A 35 -21.41 7.65 3.21
C GLU A 35 -21.17 8.75 4.25
N LEU A 36 -20.47 9.82 3.89
CA LEU A 36 -20.32 10.98 4.80
C LEU A 36 -21.67 11.53 5.26
N ALA A 37 -22.61 11.73 4.31
CA ALA A 37 -23.94 12.20 4.64
C ALA A 37 -24.73 11.18 5.49
N ARG A 38 -24.56 9.87 5.25
CA ARG A 38 -25.20 8.79 6.00
C ARG A 38 -24.74 8.75 7.44
N TYR A 39 -23.43 8.82 7.69
CA TYR A 39 -22.89 8.84 9.06
C TYR A 39 -23.22 10.15 9.78
N ALA A 40 -23.08 11.30 9.12
CA ALA A 40 -23.37 12.60 9.70
C ALA A 40 -24.86 12.85 9.98
N ARG A 41 -25.77 11.99 9.49
CA ARG A 41 -27.21 12.06 9.80
C ARG A 41 -27.50 11.78 11.29
N TYR A 42 -26.68 10.98 11.94
CA TYR A 42 -26.77 10.78 13.38
C TYR A 42 -26.20 12.00 14.13
N PRO A 43 -26.75 12.38 15.30
CA PRO A 43 -26.31 13.60 15.99
C PRO A 43 -24.89 13.49 16.57
N ASN A 44 -24.23 14.64 16.66
CA ASN A 44 -22.91 14.80 17.29
C ASN A 44 -21.78 13.97 16.63
N LYS A 45 -21.87 13.71 15.32
CA LYS A 45 -20.88 12.93 14.60
C LYS A 45 -19.79 13.82 13.96
N GLN A 46 -18.53 13.36 14.05
CA GLN A 46 -17.39 13.96 13.39
C GLN A 46 -16.99 13.11 12.19
N CYS A 47 -17.17 13.63 10.98
CA CYS A 47 -16.92 12.92 9.74
C CYS A 47 -15.88 13.68 8.92
N TRP A 48 -14.81 12.98 8.50
CA TRP A 48 -13.80 13.59 7.66
C TRP A 48 -13.70 12.90 6.30
N TYR A 49 -13.45 13.74 5.29
CA TYR A 49 -12.96 13.32 3.99
C TYR A 49 -11.51 13.78 3.84
N VAL A 50 -10.60 12.84 3.63
CA VAL A 50 -9.17 13.08 3.50
C VAL A 50 -8.72 12.69 2.10
N ALA A 51 -8.12 13.65 1.38
CA ALA A 51 -7.48 13.45 0.08
C ALA A 51 -5.96 13.64 0.20
N PRO A 52 -5.17 13.30 -0.84
CA PRO A 52 -3.72 13.52 -0.83
C PRO A 52 -3.32 14.97 -0.54
N SER A 53 -4.11 15.95 -0.99
CA SER A 53 -3.90 17.34 -0.64
C SER A 53 -5.22 18.07 -0.38
N TYR A 54 -5.14 19.16 0.40
CA TYR A 54 -6.28 20.04 0.68
C TYR A 54 -6.91 20.59 -0.59
N ARG A 55 -6.07 20.95 -1.58
CA ARG A 55 -6.53 21.45 -2.88
C ARG A 55 -7.34 20.40 -3.64
N GLN A 56 -6.88 19.15 -3.63
CA GLN A 56 -7.61 18.04 -4.26
C GLN A 56 -8.94 17.77 -3.56
N ALA A 57 -8.97 17.73 -2.23
CA ALA A 57 -10.21 17.59 -1.46
C ALA A 57 -11.24 18.66 -1.87
N LYS A 58 -10.81 19.92 -1.98
CA LYS A 58 -11.67 21.02 -2.42
C LYS A 58 -12.20 20.84 -3.83
N GLN A 59 -11.32 20.50 -4.77
CA GLN A 59 -11.70 20.38 -6.19
C GLN A 59 -12.62 19.19 -6.46
N ILE A 60 -12.42 18.08 -5.77
CA ILE A 60 -13.13 16.82 -6.05
C ILE A 60 -14.50 16.78 -5.39
N VAL A 61 -14.61 17.21 -4.13
CA VAL A 61 -15.79 16.89 -3.29
C VAL A 61 -16.55 18.10 -2.81
N TRP A 62 -15.89 19.26 -2.60
CA TRP A 62 -16.49 20.35 -1.85
C TRP A 62 -17.82 20.83 -2.40
N ASN A 63 -17.90 21.08 -3.69
CA ASN A 63 -19.11 21.62 -4.32
C ASN A 63 -20.26 20.62 -4.30
N ASP A 64 -19.99 19.36 -4.63
CA ASP A 64 -21.00 18.30 -4.67
C ASP A 64 -21.55 18.00 -3.28
N LEU A 65 -20.67 17.96 -2.27
CA LEU A 65 -21.07 17.79 -0.88
C LEU A 65 -21.93 18.97 -0.39
N LYS A 66 -21.49 20.19 -0.65
CA LYS A 66 -22.24 21.40 -0.31
C LYS A 66 -23.64 21.39 -0.93
N GLU A 67 -23.72 21.14 -2.23
CA GLU A 67 -24.99 21.10 -2.97
C GLU A 67 -25.93 20.04 -2.36
N LYS A 68 -25.43 18.86 -2.08
CA LYS A 68 -26.20 17.78 -1.44
C LYS A 68 -26.76 18.23 -0.08
N ILE A 69 -25.93 18.78 0.78
CA ILE A 69 -26.33 19.20 2.13
C ILE A 69 -27.31 20.38 2.10
N ILE A 70 -27.09 21.35 1.20
CA ILE A 70 -27.97 22.50 1.02
C ILE A 70 -29.33 22.07 0.49
N LYS A 71 -29.37 21.20 -0.52
CA LYS A 71 -30.60 20.64 -1.10
C LYS A 71 -31.50 20.00 -0.04
N HIS A 72 -30.91 19.33 0.93
CA HIS A 72 -31.66 18.70 2.02
C HIS A 72 -31.89 19.63 3.23
N ARG A 73 -31.40 20.88 3.20
CA ARG A 73 -31.52 21.87 4.28
C ARG A 73 -30.95 21.38 5.61
N TRP A 74 -29.90 20.56 5.58
CA TRP A 74 -29.31 19.94 6.79
C TRP A 74 -28.29 20.85 7.47
N HIS A 75 -27.67 21.80 6.77
CA HIS A 75 -26.62 22.66 7.33
C HIS A 75 -27.18 23.67 8.35
N SER A 76 -26.37 23.93 9.36
CA SER A 76 -26.47 25.06 10.28
C SER A 76 -25.49 26.15 9.86
N LYS A 77 -24.22 25.76 9.58
CA LYS A 77 -23.15 26.67 9.14
C LYS A 77 -22.27 26.01 8.08
N ILE A 78 -21.86 26.76 7.07
CA ILE A 78 -20.89 26.34 6.06
C ILE A 78 -19.68 27.25 6.16
N ASN A 79 -18.47 26.68 6.21
CA ASN A 79 -17.21 27.40 6.24
C ASN A 79 -16.39 27.00 4.99
N ASP A 80 -16.37 27.86 4.00
CA ASP A 80 -15.67 27.65 2.73
C ASP A 80 -14.13 27.77 2.86
N SER A 81 -13.65 28.46 3.91
CA SER A 81 -12.21 28.61 4.16
C SER A 81 -11.63 27.36 4.82
N ASP A 82 -12.37 26.77 5.77
CA ASP A 82 -11.96 25.55 6.47
C ASP A 82 -12.52 24.27 5.83
N LEU A 83 -13.27 24.39 4.74
CA LEU A 83 -13.98 23.31 4.07
C LEU A 83 -14.75 22.42 5.06
N SER A 84 -15.56 23.04 5.91
CA SER A 84 -16.34 22.34 6.93
C SER A 84 -17.80 22.75 6.92
N ILE A 85 -18.68 21.81 7.25
CA ILE A 85 -20.12 21.99 7.33
C ILE A 85 -20.60 21.52 8.70
N LEU A 86 -21.13 22.42 9.50
CA LEU A 86 -21.88 22.08 10.71
C LEU A 86 -23.33 21.82 10.34
N LEU A 87 -23.83 20.66 10.72
CA LEU A 87 -25.23 20.28 10.50
C LEU A 87 -26.12 20.71 11.67
N LYS A 88 -27.43 20.74 11.47
CA LYS A 88 -28.43 21.12 12.48
C LYS A 88 -28.48 20.15 13.66
N ASN A 89 -27.99 18.94 13.50
CA ASN A 89 -27.89 17.91 14.55
C ASN A 89 -26.54 17.90 15.28
N ASN A 90 -25.76 18.98 15.16
CA ASN A 90 -24.41 19.16 15.72
C ASN A 90 -23.34 18.24 15.13
N SER A 91 -23.62 17.52 14.05
CA SER A 91 -22.59 16.77 13.34
C SER A 91 -21.77 17.68 12.45
N THR A 92 -20.52 17.35 12.26
CA THR A 92 -19.60 18.11 11.37
C THR A 92 -19.06 17.21 10.29
N ILE A 93 -19.06 17.72 9.04
CA ILE A 93 -18.35 17.11 7.94
C ILE A 93 -17.24 18.08 7.53
N ALA A 94 -15.99 17.60 7.51
CA ALA A 94 -14.85 18.43 7.11
C ALA A 94 -13.97 17.72 6.09
N LEU A 95 -13.42 18.52 5.17
CA LEU A 95 -12.44 18.04 4.18
C LEU A 95 -11.04 18.42 4.65
N ARG A 96 -10.10 17.48 4.48
CA ARG A 96 -8.70 17.66 4.90
C ARG A 96 -7.75 17.16 3.82
N GLY A 97 -6.52 17.66 3.83
CA GLY A 97 -5.42 17.17 3.00
C GLY A 97 -4.43 16.38 3.84
N ALA A 98 -3.90 15.30 3.29
CA ALA A 98 -2.84 14.51 3.91
C ALA A 98 -1.42 15.01 3.57
N ASP A 99 -1.30 16.16 2.91
CA ASP A 99 -0.04 16.84 2.61
C ASP A 99 0.64 17.41 3.87
N ASN A 100 -0.11 17.61 4.95
CA ASN A 100 0.39 17.93 6.28
C ASN A 100 -0.26 16.99 7.30
N GLU A 101 0.29 15.80 7.47
CA GLU A 101 -0.27 14.73 8.29
C GLU A 101 -0.42 15.12 9.77
N GLN A 102 0.48 15.99 10.27
CA GLN A 102 0.44 16.42 11.67
C GLN A 102 -0.81 17.26 12.00
N SER A 103 -1.34 17.99 11.01
CA SER A 103 -2.57 18.77 11.17
C SER A 103 -3.83 17.91 11.34
N LEU A 104 -3.73 16.61 11.11
CA LEU A 104 -4.82 15.66 11.23
C LEU A 104 -4.94 15.03 12.64
N ARG A 105 -4.06 15.39 13.57
CA ARG A 105 -4.06 14.87 14.96
C ARG A 105 -5.08 15.59 15.86
N GLY A 106 -5.41 14.96 16.96
CA GLY A 106 -6.13 15.60 18.09
C GLY A 106 -7.65 15.67 17.94
N VAL A 107 -8.25 14.88 17.05
CA VAL A 107 -9.70 14.82 16.83
C VAL A 107 -10.18 13.37 16.95
N GLY A 108 -11.30 13.16 17.65
CA GLY A 108 -12.04 11.89 17.62
C GLY A 108 -12.97 11.84 16.42
N LEU A 109 -12.87 10.81 15.57
CA LEU A 109 -13.67 10.67 14.37
C LEU A 109 -14.64 9.49 14.47
N ASP A 110 -15.87 9.72 14.05
CA ASP A 110 -16.89 8.67 13.92
C ASP A 110 -16.83 8.01 12.53
N PHE A 111 -16.48 8.80 11.52
CA PHE A 111 -16.35 8.28 10.16
C PHE A 111 -15.26 9.01 9.37
N LEU A 112 -14.47 8.23 8.67
CA LEU A 112 -13.37 8.71 7.83
C LEU A 112 -13.52 8.16 6.42
N VAL A 113 -13.41 9.02 5.41
CA VAL A 113 -13.13 8.64 4.03
C VAL A 113 -11.68 9.00 3.74
N MET A 114 -10.89 8.06 3.23
CA MET A 114 -9.59 8.33 2.62
C MET A 114 -9.70 8.10 1.12
N ASP A 115 -9.75 9.19 0.34
CA ASP A 115 -9.86 9.11 -1.11
C ASP A 115 -8.50 9.22 -1.79
N GLU A 116 -8.35 8.48 -2.90
CA GLU A 116 -7.07 8.27 -3.59
C GLU A 116 -5.95 7.89 -2.59
N PHE A 117 -6.30 7.02 -1.65
CA PHE A 117 -5.45 6.68 -0.51
C PHE A 117 -4.10 6.04 -0.91
N ALA A 118 -4.01 5.44 -2.10
CA ALA A 118 -2.75 4.94 -2.66
C ALA A 118 -1.70 6.04 -2.87
N ASP A 119 -2.11 7.32 -2.97
CA ASP A 119 -1.24 8.49 -3.07
C ASP A 119 -0.89 9.13 -1.72
N ILE A 120 -1.56 8.70 -0.66
CA ILE A 120 -1.30 9.15 0.70
C ILE A 120 -0.21 8.25 1.30
N LYS A 121 0.71 8.81 2.08
CA LYS A 121 1.71 8.01 2.79
C LYS A 121 1.04 7.11 3.82
N SER A 122 1.48 5.85 3.94
CA SER A 122 0.94 4.89 4.91
C SER A 122 1.00 5.38 6.37
N TYR A 123 2.02 6.16 6.70
CA TYR A 123 2.18 6.83 7.98
C TYR A 123 0.96 7.66 8.38
N ALA A 124 0.35 8.40 7.44
CA ALA A 124 -0.84 9.21 7.71
C ALA A 124 -2.01 8.37 8.24
N TRP A 125 -2.16 7.15 7.71
CA TRP A 125 -3.13 6.20 8.24
C TRP A 125 -2.68 5.58 9.55
N GLN A 126 -1.51 4.96 9.57
CA GLN A 126 -1.08 4.08 10.67
C GLN A 126 -0.88 4.84 11.99
N GLU A 127 -0.27 6.02 11.94
CA GLU A 127 0.15 6.75 13.14
C GLU A 127 -0.72 7.97 13.45
N VAL A 128 -1.49 8.47 12.47
CA VAL A 128 -2.28 9.68 12.67
C VAL A 128 -3.77 9.40 12.64
N LEU A 129 -4.33 8.90 11.52
CA LEU A 129 -5.77 8.78 11.35
C LEU A 129 -6.37 7.53 12.01
N ARG A 130 -5.66 6.40 12.05
CA ARG A 130 -6.16 5.18 12.71
C ARG A 130 -6.43 5.40 14.21
N PRO A 131 -5.55 6.08 14.97
CA PRO A 131 -5.84 6.42 16.36
C PRO A 131 -7.07 7.32 16.57
N THR A 132 -7.38 8.25 15.65
CA THR A 132 -8.54 9.14 15.78
C THR A 132 -9.90 8.41 15.77
N LEU A 133 -9.93 7.17 15.31
CA LEU A 133 -11.13 6.32 15.28
C LEU A 133 -11.25 5.41 16.52
N SER A 134 -10.29 5.47 17.45
CA SER A 134 -10.25 4.50 18.56
C SER A 134 -11.31 4.78 19.63
N ASP A 135 -11.44 6.02 20.06
CA ASP A 135 -12.34 6.42 21.15
C ASP A 135 -13.81 6.26 20.76
N THR A 136 -14.14 6.52 19.52
CA THR A 136 -15.50 6.48 18.99
C THR A 136 -15.86 5.12 18.41
N GLN A 137 -14.89 4.19 18.30
CA GLN A 137 -14.98 2.99 17.48
C GLN A 137 -15.42 3.30 16.04
N GLY A 138 -14.92 4.43 15.53
CA GLY A 138 -15.28 4.98 14.24
C GLY A 138 -14.94 4.05 13.07
N HIS A 139 -15.62 4.27 11.97
CA HIS A 139 -15.47 3.51 10.74
C HIS A 139 -14.62 4.24 9.70
N ALA A 140 -14.02 3.50 8.77
CA ALA A 140 -13.34 4.12 7.64
C ALA A 140 -13.69 3.45 6.31
N LEU A 141 -13.70 4.30 5.26
CA LEU A 141 -13.82 3.89 3.86
C LEU A 141 -12.59 4.40 3.09
N PHE A 142 -11.82 3.48 2.58
CA PHE A 142 -10.68 3.76 1.68
C PHE A 142 -11.15 3.64 0.25
N CYS A 143 -10.97 4.70 -0.54
CA CYS A 143 -11.34 4.72 -1.95
C CYS A 143 -10.09 5.00 -2.78
N GLY A 144 -9.91 4.32 -3.90
CA GLY A 144 -8.81 4.62 -4.80
C GLY A 144 -8.78 3.73 -6.04
N SER A 145 -7.95 4.13 -6.99
CA SER A 145 -7.54 3.27 -8.09
C SER A 145 -6.27 2.53 -7.69
N PRO A 146 -5.99 1.34 -8.22
CA PRO A 146 -4.75 0.64 -7.94
C PRO A 146 -3.54 1.46 -8.37
N LYS A 147 -2.45 1.40 -7.61
CA LYS A 147 -1.14 2.01 -7.97
C LYS A 147 -0.01 1.06 -7.63
N GLY A 148 0.14 0.02 -8.45
CA GLY A 148 1.12 -1.02 -8.17
C GLY A 148 0.84 -1.77 -6.86
N TYR A 149 1.87 -2.43 -6.34
CA TYR A 149 1.81 -3.21 -5.09
C TYR A 149 2.35 -2.40 -3.91
N ASN A 150 1.67 -1.30 -3.57
CA ASN A 150 2.00 -0.45 -2.44
C ASN A 150 1.10 -0.78 -1.21
N TRP A 151 1.18 0.02 -0.17
CA TRP A 151 0.39 -0.18 1.06
C TRP A 151 -1.14 -0.24 0.84
N ALA A 152 -1.64 0.31 -0.27
CA ALA A 152 -3.06 0.17 -0.63
C ALA A 152 -3.41 -1.26 -1.05
N TYR A 153 -2.46 -1.95 -1.70
CA TYR A 153 -2.58 -3.37 -1.97
C TYR A 153 -2.57 -4.19 -0.67
N ASP A 154 -1.70 -3.83 0.28
CA ASP A 154 -1.61 -4.54 1.57
C ASP A 154 -2.92 -4.40 2.35
N LEU A 155 -3.54 -3.22 2.37
CA LEU A 155 -4.86 -3.04 2.97
C LEU A 155 -5.96 -3.81 2.23
N TYR A 156 -5.89 -3.87 0.91
CA TYR A 156 -6.83 -4.67 0.13
C TYR A 156 -6.71 -6.16 0.46
N VAL A 157 -5.50 -6.70 0.58
CA VAL A 157 -5.27 -8.09 1.00
C VAL A 157 -5.75 -8.33 2.43
N LYS A 158 -5.54 -7.38 3.34
CA LYS A 158 -6.00 -7.48 4.72
C LYS A 158 -7.52 -7.70 4.82
N GLY A 159 -8.30 -7.08 3.96
CA GLY A 159 -9.76 -7.26 3.90
C GLY A 159 -10.21 -8.69 3.59
N THR A 160 -9.31 -9.59 3.17
CA THR A 160 -9.61 -11.02 2.99
C THR A 160 -9.34 -11.86 4.24
N GLN A 161 -8.67 -11.32 5.24
CA GLN A 161 -8.12 -12.07 6.39
C GLN A 161 -8.69 -11.61 7.74
N ASP A 162 -9.16 -10.38 7.83
CA ASP A 162 -9.58 -9.73 9.07
C ASP A 162 -11.08 -9.43 9.03
N LYS A 163 -11.84 -9.90 10.02
CA LYS A 163 -13.31 -9.76 10.10
C LYS A 163 -13.80 -8.31 10.26
N GLU A 164 -12.97 -7.41 10.76
CA GLU A 164 -13.30 -5.98 10.83
C GLU A 164 -13.16 -5.27 9.47
N TRP A 165 -12.53 -5.94 8.48
CA TRP A 165 -12.24 -5.41 7.16
C TRP A 165 -13.06 -6.10 6.08
N GLU A 166 -13.45 -5.34 5.07
CA GLU A 166 -14.05 -5.86 3.85
C GLU A 166 -13.50 -5.11 2.64
N ASN A 167 -13.18 -5.85 1.60
CA ASN A 167 -12.66 -5.28 0.37
C ASN A 167 -13.65 -5.43 -0.80
N PHE A 168 -13.61 -4.45 -1.66
CA PHE A 168 -14.41 -4.37 -2.87
C PHE A 168 -13.51 -4.04 -4.05
N LYS A 169 -13.72 -4.73 -5.15
CA LYS A 169 -13.02 -4.46 -6.40
C LYS A 169 -14.03 -4.40 -7.53
N PHE A 170 -14.08 -3.25 -8.21
CA PHE A 170 -14.99 -3.01 -9.32
C PHE A 170 -14.27 -2.34 -10.50
N THR A 171 -14.68 -2.69 -11.70
CA THR A 171 -14.18 -2.09 -12.93
C THR A 171 -14.90 -0.77 -13.24
N THR A 172 -14.44 -0.05 -14.25
CA THR A 172 -15.15 1.12 -14.81
C THR A 172 -16.54 0.72 -15.32
N VAL A 173 -16.67 -0.48 -15.89
CA VAL A 173 -17.96 -0.99 -16.41
C VAL A 173 -19.00 -1.12 -15.30
N ASP A 174 -18.59 -1.61 -14.14
CA ASP A 174 -19.47 -1.81 -12.99
C ASP A 174 -20.07 -0.51 -12.45
N GLY A 175 -19.43 0.61 -12.73
CA GLY A 175 -19.94 1.94 -12.38
C GLY A 175 -21.15 2.36 -13.19
N GLY A 176 -21.32 1.81 -14.39
CA GLY A 176 -22.48 2.06 -15.28
C GLY A 176 -22.54 3.47 -15.89
N GLN A 177 -21.50 4.30 -15.70
CA GLN A 177 -21.48 5.69 -16.15
C GLN A 177 -20.78 5.87 -17.51
N VAL A 178 -19.92 4.93 -17.88
CA VAL A 178 -19.13 4.97 -19.13
C VAL A 178 -19.73 3.97 -20.13
N THR A 179 -19.89 4.41 -21.36
CA THR A 179 -20.42 3.56 -22.43
C THR A 179 -19.41 2.46 -22.80
N LYS A 180 -19.91 1.32 -23.28
CA LYS A 180 -19.03 0.24 -23.77
C LYS A 180 -18.13 0.71 -24.90
N HIS A 181 -18.64 1.57 -25.78
CA HIS A 181 -17.86 2.14 -26.88
C HIS A 181 -16.66 2.94 -26.39
N GLU A 182 -16.84 3.80 -25.39
CA GLU A 182 -15.74 4.59 -24.78
C GLU A 182 -14.68 3.69 -24.14
N ILE A 183 -15.11 2.58 -23.52
CA ILE A 183 -14.18 1.61 -22.91
C ILE A 183 -13.35 0.90 -23.98
N GLU A 184 -13.96 0.51 -25.11
CA GLU A 184 -13.24 -0.09 -26.24
C GLU A 184 -12.27 0.89 -26.87
N GLN A 185 -12.65 2.17 -27.02
CA GLN A 185 -11.72 3.21 -27.51
C GLN A 185 -10.53 3.35 -26.56
N ALA A 186 -10.78 3.49 -25.25
CA ALA A 186 -9.71 3.60 -24.27
C ALA A 186 -8.77 2.38 -24.27
N LYS A 187 -9.31 1.17 -24.54
CA LYS A 187 -8.51 -0.04 -24.68
C LYS A 187 -7.57 -0.01 -25.88
N ASN A 188 -7.99 0.63 -26.96
CA ASN A 188 -7.16 0.78 -28.17
C ASN A 188 -6.12 1.89 -28.02
N ASP A 189 -6.42 2.94 -27.27
CA ASP A 189 -5.57 4.12 -27.13
C ASP A 189 -4.52 3.98 -26.01
N LEU A 190 -4.75 3.11 -25.03
CA LEU A 190 -3.86 2.93 -23.89
C LEU A 190 -3.03 1.65 -24.03
N ASP A 191 -1.85 1.66 -23.42
CA ASP A 191 -1.11 0.41 -23.24
C ASP A 191 -1.90 -0.53 -22.30
N GLU A 192 -1.69 -1.83 -22.48
CA GLU A 192 -2.41 -2.90 -21.80
C GLU A 192 -2.40 -2.73 -20.26
N ARG A 193 -1.25 -2.33 -19.68
CA ARG A 193 -1.10 -2.19 -18.20
C ARG A 193 -1.87 -0.98 -17.69
N THR A 194 -1.81 0.15 -18.39
CA THR A 194 -2.57 1.35 -18.06
C THR A 194 -4.07 1.04 -18.13
N PHE A 195 -4.51 0.36 -19.17
CA PHE A 195 -5.91 -0.04 -19.29
C PHE A 195 -6.33 -0.98 -18.15
N GLN A 196 -5.52 -1.99 -17.82
CA GLN A 196 -5.79 -2.90 -16.71
C GLN A 196 -5.87 -2.17 -15.37
N GLN A 197 -4.96 -1.24 -15.10
CA GLN A 197 -4.98 -0.49 -13.86
C GLN A 197 -6.16 0.48 -13.77
N GLU A 198 -6.32 1.34 -14.76
CA GLU A 198 -7.23 2.48 -14.71
C GLU A 198 -8.69 2.09 -14.97
N TYR A 199 -8.95 1.04 -15.79
CA TYR A 199 -10.30 0.62 -16.17
C TYR A 199 -10.73 -0.69 -15.53
N LEU A 200 -9.83 -1.67 -15.41
CA LEU A 200 -10.14 -2.98 -14.83
C LEU A 200 -9.80 -3.08 -13.33
N ALA A 201 -9.32 -2.00 -12.72
CA ALA A 201 -8.94 -1.96 -11.31
C ALA A 201 -7.92 -3.05 -10.93
N SER A 202 -7.03 -3.41 -11.84
CA SER A 202 -6.02 -4.43 -11.58
C SER A 202 -4.79 -3.82 -10.94
N PHE A 203 -4.25 -4.48 -9.93
CA PHE A 203 -2.95 -4.12 -9.38
C PHE A 203 -1.87 -4.60 -10.37
N VAL A 204 -1.26 -3.65 -11.06
CA VAL A 204 -0.17 -3.89 -12.02
C VAL A 204 1.05 -3.08 -11.61
N SER A 205 2.25 -3.62 -11.78
CA SER A 205 3.46 -2.88 -11.50
C SER A 205 3.96 -2.17 -12.76
N TYR A 206 4.15 -0.85 -12.66
CA TYR A 206 4.74 -0.02 -13.73
C TYR A 206 6.25 0.13 -13.59
N ALA A 207 6.78 0.13 -12.38
CA ALA A 207 8.21 0.24 -12.14
C ALA A 207 8.86 -1.09 -12.53
N GLY A 208 9.68 -1.03 -13.56
CA GLY A 208 10.52 -2.08 -14.09
C GLY A 208 10.50 -3.38 -13.29
N ILE A 209 9.58 -4.27 -13.62
CA ILE A 209 9.59 -5.60 -13.03
C ILE A 209 10.95 -6.19 -13.38
N ILE A 210 11.85 -6.20 -12.39
CA ILE A 210 13.19 -6.77 -12.56
C ILE A 210 13.05 -8.23 -12.96
N TYR A 211 12.11 -8.93 -12.31
CA TYR A 211 11.76 -10.32 -12.62
C TYR A 211 10.48 -10.38 -13.45
N TYR A 212 10.51 -9.91 -14.70
CA TYR A 212 9.35 -9.82 -15.59
C TYR A 212 8.71 -11.18 -15.91
N ASN A 213 9.45 -12.27 -15.76
CA ASN A 213 8.96 -13.64 -15.91
C ASN A 213 8.34 -14.21 -14.63
N PHE A 214 8.34 -13.46 -13.51
CA PHE A 214 7.76 -13.94 -12.25
C PHE A 214 6.24 -13.97 -12.35
N ASP A 215 5.69 -15.18 -12.21
CA ASP A 215 4.25 -15.46 -12.15
C ASP A 215 3.95 -16.13 -10.79
N ARG A 216 3.14 -15.50 -9.97
CA ARG A 216 2.83 -16.03 -8.62
C ARG A 216 2.26 -17.44 -8.65
N LYS A 217 1.45 -17.80 -9.67
CA LYS A 217 0.87 -19.14 -9.79
C LYS A 217 1.89 -20.21 -10.18
N LYS A 218 2.96 -19.81 -10.85
CA LYS A 218 4.01 -20.72 -11.33
C LYS A 218 5.22 -20.75 -10.43
N ASN A 219 5.56 -19.61 -9.81
CA ASN A 219 6.82 -19.42 -9.10
C ASN A 219 6.68 -19.49 -7.57
N ILE A 220 5.44 -19.49 -7.02
CA ILE A 220 5.22 -19.73 -5.59
C ILE A 220 4.80 -21.18 -5.39
N ILE A 221 5.44 -21.84 -4.44
CA ILE A 221 5.12 -23.21 -4.03
C ILE A 221 4.82 -23.26 -2.54
N ASP A 222 3.82 -24.06 -2.14
CA ASP A 222 3.39 -24.17 -0.74
C ASP A 222 4.29 -25.09 0.07
N LYS A 223 4.99 -26.01 -0.57
CA LYS A 223 5.88 -26.98 0.08
C LYS A 223 7.21 -27.07 -0.64
N PHE A 224 8.26 -27.14 0.13
CA PHE A 224 9.61 -27.30 -0.34
C PHE A 224 10.28 -28.48 0.39
N ASP A 225 10.67 -29.49 -0.36
CA ASP A 225 11.41 -30.63 0.19
C ASP A 225 12.91 -30.33 0.09
N LYS A 226 13.51 -30.07 1.26
CA LYS A 226 14.92 -29.74 1.38
C LYS A 226 15.79 -30.97 1.11
N THR A 227 16.59 -30.94 0.06
CA THR A 227 17.55 -32.01 -0.28
C THR A 227 19.00 -31.62 -0.02
N SER A 228 19.31 -30.36 0.20
CA SER A 228 20.66 -29.85 0.46
C SER A 228 20.79 -29.25 1.85
N ASP A 229 21.90 -29.56 2.55
CA ASP A 229 22.23 -28.94 3.84
C ASP A 229 22.97 -27.62 3.69
N THR A 230 23.20 -27.15 2.47
CA THR A 230 23.84 -25.85 2.21
C THR A 230 22.80 -24.77 1.99
N VAL A 231 22.96 -23.66 2.71
CA VAL A 231 22.18 -22.45 2.55
C VAL A 231 22.98 -21.41 1.77
N HIS A 232 22.36 -20.80 0.78
CA HIS A 232 22.93 -19.73 -0.04
C HIS A 232 22.28 -18.41 0.35
N ILE A 233 23.08 -17.39 0.65
CA ILE A 233 22.57 -16.08 1.11
C ILE A 233 23.09 -14.97 0.20
N GLY A 234 22.18 -14.28 -0.48
CA GLY A 234 22.45 -13.00 -1.13
C GLY A 234 22.36 -11.88 -0.11
N MET A 235 23.34 -10.99 -0.04
CA MET A 235 23.41 -9.98 1.01
C MET A 235 23.70 -8.58 0.45
N ASP A 236 22.90 -7.59 0.87
CA ASP A 236 23.06 -6.16 0.60
C ASP A 236 23.38 -5.41 1.90
N PHE A 237 24.37 -4.49 1.85
CA PHE A 237 24.95 -3.81 3.01
C PHE A 237 24.43 -2.38 3.23
N ASN A 238 23.19 -2.14 2.89
CA ASN A 238 22.52 -0.90 3.30
C ASN A 238 22.34 -0.88 4.83
N ILE A 239 22.30 0.32 5.40
CA ILE A 239 22.14 0.49 6.84
C ILE A 239 20.64 0.39 7.21
N ASP A 240 19.75 0.90 6.35
CA ASP A 240 18.33 1.01 6.61
C ASP A 240 17.47 0.58 5.40
N PRO A 241 17.05 -0.67 5.35
CA PRO A 241 17.49 -1.82 6.13
C PRO A 241 18.72 -2.51 5.52
N MET A 242 19.48 -3.26 6.33
CA MET A 242 20.38 -4.30 5.84
C MET A 242 19.55 -5.54 5.50
N CYS A 243 19.74 -6.09 4.31
CA CYS A 243 18.92 -7.15 3.76
C CYS A 243 19.71 -8.40 3.39
N ALA A 244 19.13 -9.56 3.65
CA ALA A 244 19.62 -10.83 3.17
C ALA A 244 18.48 -11.68 2.63
N VAL A 245 18.68 -12.35 1.49
CA VAL A 245 17.75 -13.29 0.88
C VAL A 245 18.33 -14.68 0.97
N ILE A 246 17.58 -15.59 1.52
CA ILE A 246 18.00 -16.95 1.82
C ILE A 246 17.44 -17.92 0.80
N ALA A 247 18.30 -18.76 0.23
CA ALA A 247 17.94 -19.69 -0.81
C ALA A 247 18.55 -21.08 -0.62
N HIS A 248 17.87 -22.09 -1.16
CA HIS A 248 18.45 -23.38 -1.47
C HIS A 248 18.61 -23.53 -2.98
N ILE A 249 19.71 -24.13 -3.43
CA ILE A 249 19.96 -24.47 -4.83
C ILE A 249 19.88 -25.99 -4.94
N GLN A 250 18.94 -26.46 -5.75
CA GLN A 250 18.75 -27.88 -6.02
C GLN A 250 18.67 -28.09 -7.53
N GLU A 251 19.54 -28.92 -8.07
CA GLU A 251 19.68 -29.10 -9.52
C GLU A 251 19.88 -27.74 -10.21
N ASN A 252 18.97 -27.31 -11.08
CA ASN A 252 18.98 -26.03 -11.77
C ASN A 252 17.92 -25.05 -11.25
N LYS A 253 17.43 -25.25 -10.03
CA LYS A 253 16.37 -24.41 -9.44
C LYS A 253 16.89 -23.70 -8.19
N ILE A 254 16.49 -22.45 -8.04
CA ILE A 254 16.74 -21.65 -6.85
C ILE A 254 15.41 -21.49 -6.10
N PHE A 255 15.37 -21.93 -4.87
CA PHE A 255 14.22 -21.80 -3.98
C PHE A 255 14.51 -20.74 -2.94
N ILE A 256 13.85 -19.59 -3.03
CA ILE A 256 13.90 -18.56 -2.01
C ILE A 256 13.02 -19.02 -0.85
N ILE A 257 13.61 -19.17 0.33
CA ILE A 257 12.94 -19.79 1.49
C ILE A 257 12.72 -18.83 2.64
N ASP A 258 13.49 -17.75 2.73
CA ASP A 258 13.37 -16.76 3.81
C ASP A 258 14.00 -15.43 3.38
N GLU A 259 13.73 -14.38 4.16
CA GLU A 259 14.40 -13.09 4.10
C GLU A 259 14.75 -12.60 5.51
N ILE A 260 15.83 -11.82 5.61
CA ILE A 260 16.21 -11.12 6.83
C ILE A 260 16.32 -9.63 6.49
N GLN A 261 15.62 -8.80 7.25
CA GLN A 261 15.72 -7.35 7.19
C GLN A 261 15.99 -6.83 8.60
N ILE A 262 17.05 -6.04 8.75
CA ILE A 262 17.42 -5.44 10.04
C ILE A 262 17.63 -3.94 9.82
N TRP A 263 16.86 -3.15 10.52
CA TRP A 263 16.91 -1.70 10.47
C TRP A 263 17.98 -1.16 11.42
N SER A 264 18.64 -0.05 11.04
CA SER A 264 19.71 0.60 11.83
C SER A 264 20.79 -0.38 12.28
N SER A 265 21.19 -1.30 11.40
CA SER A 265 22.01 -2.45 11.70
C SER A 265 23.42 -2.37 11.11
N ASN A 266 24.25 -3.30 11.50
CA ASN A 266 25.61 -3.50 11.02
C ASN A 266 25.85 -4.97 10.64
N THR A 267 26.99 -5.24 9.97
CA THR A 267 27.32 -6.57 9.47
C THR A 267 27.46 -7.61 10.59
N THR A 268 27.86 -7.21 11.79
CA THR A 268 28.00 -8.14 12.93
C THR A 268 26.64 -8.64 13.42
N GLU A 269 25.66 -7.77 13.55
CA GLU A 269 24.30 -8.12 13.94
C GLU A 269 23.63 -9.03 12.89
N MET A 270 23.85 -8.76 11.60
CA MET A 270 23.38 -9.66 10.54
C MET A 270 24.04 -11.05 10.64
N VAL A 271 25.33 -11.11 10.94
CA VAL A 271 26.06 -12.38 11.19
C VAL A 271 25.43 -13.16 12.35
N GLU A 272 25.12 -12.49 13.45
CA GLU A 272 24.50 -13.11 14.62
C GLU A 272 23.11 -13.67 14.27
N GLU A 273 22.31 -12.90 13.54
CA GLU A 273 20.97 -13.34 13.12
C GLU A 273 21.03 -14.52 12.15
N ILE A 274 21.97 -14.51 11.20
CA ILE A 274 22.18 -15.64 10.29
C ILE A 274 22.57 -16.90 11.09
N LYS A 275 23.50 -16.80 12.03
CA LYS A 275 23.92 -17.93 12.87
C LYS A 275 22.80 -18.44 13.77
N ARG A 276 21.95 -17.56 14.25
CA ARG A 276 20.78 -17.91 15.06
C ARG A 276 19.77 -18.76 14.28
N ARG A 277 19.52 -18.39 13.01
CA ARG A 277 18.53 -19.09 12.15
C ARG A 277 19.07 -20.33 11.46
N TYR A 278 20.35 -20.32 11.07
CA TYR A 278 20.93 -21.32 10.19
C TYR A 278 22.19 -21.94 10.79
N GLN A 279 22.09 -23.23 11.19
CA GLN A 279 23.20 -24.02 11.80
C GLN A 279 23.98 -24.82 10.77
N GLN A 280 23.48 -24.90 9.52
CA GLN A 280 24.08 -25.65 8.44
C GLN A 280 25.20 -24.86 7.74
N LYS A 281 25.85 -25.49 6.74
CA LYS A 281 26.81 -24.77 5.89
C LYS A 281 26.16 -23.58 5.21
N VAL A 282 26.76 -22.39 5.36
CA VAL A 282 26.29 -21.14 4.76
C VAL A 282 27.31 -20.60 3.77
N ILE A 283 26.88 -20.29 2.57
CA ILE A 283 27.66 -19.61 1.53
C ILE A 283 27.03 -18.24 1.29
N ILE A 284 27.79 -17.16 1.45
CA ILE A 284 27.31 -15.79 1.29
C ILE A 284 27.78 -15.18 -0.02
N TYR A 285 26.87 -14.56 -0.75
CA TYR A 285 27.08 -13.84 -1.99
C TYR A 285 26.83 -12.34 -1.75
N PRO A 286 27.83 -11.60 -1.26
CA PRO A 286 27.68 -10.20 -0.96
C PRO A 286 27.76 -9.34 -2.23
N ASP A 287 27.12 -8.14 -2.19
CA ASP A 287 27.36 -7.12 -3.20
C ASP A 287 28.85 -6.72 -3.19
N PRO A 288 29.46 -6.44 -4.35
CA PRO A 288 30.87 -6.02 -4.42
C PRO A 288 31.25 -4.78 -3.62
N SER A 289 30.29 -3.92 -3.23
CA SER A 289 30.52 -2.79 -2.33
C SER A 289 31.06 -3.19 -0.94
N ALA A 290 30.80 -4.46 -0.53
CA ALA A 290 31.33 -5.07 0.70
C ALA A 290 32.88 -5.09 0.79
N ARG A 291 33.57 -4.84 -0.32
CA ARG A 291 35.05 -4.69 -0.36
C ARG A 291 35.53 -3.33 0.14
N GLN A 292 34.65 -2.36 0.27
CA GLN A 292 35.04 -1.02 0.73
C GLN A 292 35.39 -1.05 2.22
N ARG A 293 36.49 -0.39 2.57
CA ARG A 293 36.87 -0.20 3.97
C ARG A 293 35.95 0.82 4.61
N LYS A 294 35.35 0.49 5.73
CA LYS A 294 34.54 1.42 6.53
C LYS A 294 35.31 1.84 7.77
N THR A 295 35.43 3.15 8.01
CA THR A 295 36.10 3.71 9.22
C THR A 295 35.37 3.28 10.50
N SER A 296 34.06 3.08 10.45
CA SER A 296 33.23 2.62 11.57
C SER A 296 33.48 1.16 11.98
N ALA A 297 34.16 0.36 11.13
CA ALA A 297 34.46 -1.05 11.39
C ALA A 297 35.96 -1.32 11.72
N ALA A 298 36.63 -0.38 12.34
CA ALA A 298 38.07 -0.47 12.69
C ALA A 298 38.97 -0.84 11.47
N GLY A 299 38.59 -0.42 10.26
CA GLY A 299 39.31 -0.70 9.02
C GLY A 299 39.02 -2.07 8.39
N PHE A 300 38.17 -2.90 8.97
CA PHE A 300 37.75 -4.15 8.36
C PHE A 300 36.73 -3.90 7.24
N THR A 301 36.74 -4.77 6.23
CA THR A 301 35.69 -4.82 5.22
C THR A 301 34.56 -5.75 5.67
N ASP A 302 33.35 -5.54 5.17
CA ASP A 302 32.23 -6.44 5.45
C ASP A 302 32.57 -7.90 5.09
N ILE A 303 33.32 -8.13 4.00
CA ILE A 303 33.84 -9.44 3.61
C ILE A 303 34.74 -10.04 4.70
N THR A 304 35.61 -9.24 5.33
CA THR A 304 36.48 -9.72 6.39
C THR A 304 35.66 -10.16 7.60
N ILE A 305 34.64 -9.40 7.97
CA ILE A 305 33.72 -9.73 9.08
C ILE A 305 33.03 -11.06 8.82
N LEU A 306 32.47 -11.25 7.61
CA LEU A 306 31.79 -12.47 7.21
C LEU A 306 32.72 -13.69 7.24
N LYS A 307 33.95 -13.57 6.72
CA LYS A 307 34.95 -14.66 6.74
C LYS A 307 35.41 -14.99 8.15
N ASN A 308 35.65 -13.99 8.99
CA ASN A 308 36.02 -14.20 10.40
C ASN A 308 34.90 -14.87 11.20
N ALA A 309 33.66 -14.67 10.78
CA ALA A 309 32.50 -15.37 11.35
C ALA A 309 32.41 -16.86 10.93
N GLY A 310 33.26 -17.33 10.01
CA GLY A 310 33.33 -18.71 9.55
C GLY A 310 32.48 -19.01 8.31
N PHE A 311 31.93 -17.98 7.65
CA PHE A 311 31.17 -18.20 6.43
C PHE A 311 32.06 -18.35 5.18
N GLU A 312 31.65 -19.18 4.25
CA GLU A 312 32.19 -19.18 2.90
C GLU A 312 31.66 -17.96 2.13
N VAL A 313 32.56 -17.14 1.57
CA VAL A 313 32.16 -15.89 0.92
C VAL A 313 32.56 -15.88 -0.55
N CYS A 314 31.57 -15.86 -1.42
CA CYS A 314 31.70 -15.80 -2.87
C CYS A 314 31.40 -14.39 -3.38
N CYS A 315 32.39 -13.50 -3.47
CA CYS A 315 32.24 -12.12 -3.88
C CYS A 315 32.87 -11.85 -5.24
N ARG A 316 32.09 -11.34 -6.20
CA ARG A 316 32.58 -10.89 -7.50
C ARG A 316 33.53 -9.68 -7.32
N ARG A 317 34.42 -9.44 -8.30
CA ARG A 317 35.35 -8.28 -8.27
C ARG A 317 34.62 -6.96 -8.54
N SER A 318 33.60 -6.98 -9.38
CA SER A 318 32.79 -5.81 -9.74
C SER A 318 31.32 -6.21 -9.94
N SER A 319 30.40 -5.25 -9.74
CA SER A 319 29.00 -5.45 -10.09
C SER A 319 28.83 -5.42 -11.60
N PRO A 320 28.15 -6.40 -12.21
CA PRO A 320 27.68 -6.29 -13.59
C PRO A 320 26.73 -5.09 -13.76
N LEU A 321 26.57 -4.61 -14.98
CA LEU A 321 25.58 -3.58 -15.27
C LEU A 321 24.18 -4.04 -14.81
N VAL A 322 23.39 -3.09 -14.31
CA VAL A 322 22.02 -3.38 -13.82
C VAL A 322 21.20 -4.11 -14.87
N ARG A 323 21.28 -3.67 -16.13
CA ARG A 323 20.60 -4.32 -17.26
C ARG A 323 20.98 -5.80 -17.40
N ASP A 324 22.26 -6.11 -17.25
CA ASP A 324 22.76 -7.48 -17.42
C ASP A 324 22.33 -8.38 -16.24
N ARG A 325 22.19 -7.80 -15.04
CA ARG A 325 21.64 -8.49 -13.87
C ARG A 325 20.15 -8.79 -14.01
N ILE A 326 19.41 -7.88 -14.66
CA ILE A 326 17.97 -8.05 -14.91
C ILE A 326 17.70 -9.14 -15.96
N ASN A 327 18.59 -9.27 -16.94
CA ASN A 327 18.43 -10.20 -18.06
C ASN A 327 19.09 -11.57 -17.83
N ALA A 328 19.76 -11.78 -16.71
CA ALA A 328 20.38 -13.06 -16.33
C ALA A 328 19.36 -14.01 -15.71
#